data_5874d479f492771afff0192a3757ff25
#
_entry.id   5874d479f492771afff0192a3757ff25
#
_cell.length_a   1.000
_cell.length_b   1.000
_cell.length_c   1.000
_cell.angle_alpha   90.00
_cell.angle_beta   90.00
_cell.angle_gamma   90.00
#
_symmetry.space_group_name_H-M   'P 1'
#
loop_
_entity.id
_entity.type
_entity.pdbx_description
1 polymer ?
#
loop_
_entity_poly.entity_id
_entity_poly.type
_entity_poly.pdbx_seq_one_letter_code
_entity_poly.pdbx_strand_id
1 'polypeptide(L)'
;MERKPNILLSLAPSNPPVYANAVEAAGGVPVGGYLPDVALLHRCDGLLLGGGGDVDPVWYGQEDWGCDTLDWERDQLEGRLVALAAKKQIPVLGICRGMQYLNVYFGGDLIQDIGSSHSMTQGRDRMHPTRTRPGSQLHALYGTAPVTNSGHHQVVGRLAEGWQATQWALDGVVEAIECQGLPMLGVQWHPERLHPAGDTLFRWFVRRCAGQLS
;
A
#
# COMPACT_ATOMS: atom_id res chain seq x y z
N MET A 1 -20.37 14.47 -18.17
CA MET A 1 -19.08 13.80 -17.90
C MET A 1 -19.08 13.40 -16.44
N GLU A 2 -18.79 12.14 -16.12
CA GLU A 2 -18.64 11.70 -14.72
C GLU A 2 -17.48 12.45 -14.05
N ARG A 3 -17.67 12.81 -12.79
CA ARG A 3 -16.63 13.47 -11.99
C ARG A 3 -15.47 12.49 -11.75
N LYS A 4 -14.24 12.89 -12.04
CA LYS A 4 -13.06 12.11 -11.69
C LYS A 4 -12.91 12.06 -10.15
N PRO A 5 -12.60 10.89 -9.55
CA PRO A 5 -12.41 10.80 -8.11
C PRO A 5 -11.11 11.49 -7.66
N ASN A 6 -11.20 12.21 -6.55
CA ASN A 6 -10.04 12.80 -5.87
C ASN A 6 -9.38 11.73 -4.99
N ILE A 7 -8.08 11.50 -5.16
CA ILE A 7 -7.30 10.55 -4.39
C ILE A 7 -6.29 11.30 -3.53
N LEU A 8 -6.46 11.24 -2.20
CA LEU A 8 -5.48 11.80 -1.28
C LEU A 8 -4.23 10.91 -1.27
N LEU A 9 -3.07 11.51 -1.50
CA LEU A 9 -1.78 10.85 -1.44
C LEU A 9 -1.09 11.21 -0.13
N SER A 10 -0.60 10.20 0.61
CA SER A 10 0.38 10.34 1.70
C SER A 10 1.67 9.67 1.27
N LEU A 11 2.69 10.44 0.99
CA LEU A 11 3.94 10.02 0.35
C LEU A 11 5.15 10.39 1.21
N ALA A 12 6.28 9.69 1.03
CA ALA A 12 7.55 10.14 1.58
C ALA A 12 8.06 11.38 0.82
N PRO A 13 8.87 12.25 1.47
CA PRO A 13 9.40 13.46 0.84
C PRO A 13 10.30 13.17 -0.37
N SER A 14 10.94 12.00 -0.38
CA SER A 14 11.81 11.54 -1.46
C SER A 14 11.07 10.84 -2.61
N ASN A 15 9.76 10.63 -2.50
CA ASN A 15 9.02 9.92 -3.53
C ASN A 15 8.94 10.78 -4.80
N PRO A 16 9.32 10.22 -5.94
CA PRO A 16 9.13 10.86 -7.23
C PRO A 16 7.64 10.94 -7.57
N PRO A 17 7.22 11.77 -8.55
CA PRO A 17 5.82 11.99 -8.91
C PRO A 17 5.12 10.76 -9.53
N VAL A 18 5.75 9.58 -9.50
CA VAL A 18 5.21 8.35 -10.12
C VAL A 18 3.85 7.93 -9.57
N TYR A 19 3.59 8.15 -8.28
CA TYR A 19 2.27 7.85 -7.69
C TYR A 19 1.18 8.78 -8.25
N ALA A 20 1.46 10.08 -8.32
CA ALA A 20 0.53 11.05 -8.89
C ALA A 20 0.25 10.73 -10.37
N ASN A 21 1.30 10.48 -11.15
CA ASN A 21 1.20 10.11 -12.57
C ASN A 21 0.37 8.82 -12.77
N ALA A 22 0.56 7.81 -11.90
CA ALA A 22 -0.19 6.56 -11.97
C ALA A 22 -1.69 6.76 -11.68
N VAL A 23 -2.03 7.60 -10.68
CA VAL A 23 -3.42 7.98 -10.38
C VAL A 23 -4.04 8.76 -11.53
N GLU A 24 -3.34 9.73 -12.12
CA GLU A 24 -3.82 10.49 -13.28
C GLU A 24 -4.05 9.60 -14.51
N ALA A 25 -3.09 8.72 -14.82
CA ALA A 25 -3.20 7.76 -15.92
C ALA A 25 -4.38 6.78 -15.72
N ALA A 26 -4.74 6.48 -14.47
CA ALA A 26 -5.90 5.68 -14.13
C ALA A 26 -7.23 6.46 -14.16
N GLY A 27 -7.21 7.77 -14.38
CA GLY A 27 -8.38 8.64 -14.47
C GLY A 27 -8.79 9.32 -13.17
N GLY A 28 -8.00 9.22 -12.11
CA GLY A 28 -8.17 9.95 -10.84
C GLY A 28 -7.56 11.35 -10.86
N VAL A 29 -7.78 12.10 -9.80
CA VAL A 29 -7.15 13.40 -9.52
C VAL A 29 -6.32 13.27 -8.26
N PRO A 30 -4.97 13.28 -8.32
CA PRO A 30 -4.12 13.21 -7.14
C PRO A 30 -4.16 14.53 -6.36
N VAL A 31 -4.25 14.42 -5.03
CA VAL A 31 -4.26 15.55 -4.08
C VAL A 31 -3.28 15.24 -2.94
N GLY A 32 -2.56 16.22 -2.44
CA GLY A 32 -1.67 16.03 -1.30
C GLY A 32 -0.22 15.72 -1.70
N GLY A 33 0.46 14.90 -0.91
CA GLY A 33 1.89 14.59 -1.04
C GLY A 33 2.52 14.20 0.28
N TYR A 34 3.64 14.83 0.67
CA TYR A 34 4.23 14.63 1.99
C TYR A 34 3.45 15.40 3.06
N LEU A 35 3.09 14.74 4.16
CA LEU A 35 2.32 15.27 5.29
C LEU A 35 1.08 16.09 4.86
N PRO A 36 0.14 15.50 4.09
CA PRO A 36 -1.04 16.24 3.65
C PRO A 36 -1.94 16.59 4.83
N ASP A 37 -2.66 17.71 4.73
CA ASP A 37 -3.68 18.04 5.74
C ASP A 37 -4.77 16.97 5.79
N VAL A 38 -5.01 16.39 6.98
CA VAL A 38 -6.04 15.36 7.20
C VAL A 38 -7.43 15.83 6.76
N ALA A 39 -7.72 17.14 6.87
CA ALA A 39 -8.99 17.71 6.44
C ALA A 39 -9.26 17.55 4.94
N LEU A 40 -8.22 17.41 4.10
CA LEU A 40 -8.38 17.16 2.67
C LEU A 40 -9.11 15.84 2.38
N LEU A 41 -8.97 14.82 3.25
CA LEU A 41 -9.64 13.54 3.07
C LEU A 41 -11.18 13.64 3.10
N HIS A 42 -11.74 14.71 3.71
CA HIS A 42 -13.18 14.97 3.65
C HIS A 42 -13.71 15.27 2.24
N ARG A 43 -12.83 15.67 1.32
CA ARG A 43 -13.14 16.04 -0.07
C ARG A 43 -12.56 15.04 -1.08
N CYS A 44 -11.99 13.94 -0.57
CA CYS A 44 -11.40 12.88 -1.40
C CYS A 44 -12.28 11.63 -1.38
N ASP A 45 -12.19 10.87 -2.46
CA ASP A 45 -12.94 9.64 -2.69
C ASP A 45 -12.10 8.40 -2.42
N GLY A 46 -10.79 8.58 -2.24
CA GLY A 46 -9.83 7.52 -1.93
C GLY A 46 -8.61 8.04 -1.19
N LEU A 47 -7.88 7.13 -0.52
CA LEU A 47 -6.61 7.38 0.16
C LEU A 47 -5.56 6.41 -0.37
N LEU A 48 -4.39 6.94 -0.78
CA LEU A 48 -3.23 6.15 -1.14
C LEU A 48 -2.09 6.43 -0.15
N LEU A 49 -1.61 5.38 0.51
CA LEU A 49 -0.42 5.39 1.33
C LEU A 49 0.74 4.82 0.51
N GLY A 50 1.71 5.66 0.15
CA GLY A 50 2.84 5.26 -0.68
C GLY A 50 3.97 4.59 0.09
N GLY A 51 4.96 4.10 -0.64
CA GLY A 51 6.20 3.58 -0.10
C GLY A 51 7.03 4.63 0.65
N GLY A 52 8.21 4.24 1.12
CA GLY A 52 9.13 5.11 1.87
C GLY A 52 10.02 4.31 2.80
N GLY A 53 10.60 4.97 3.78
CA GLY A 53 11.34 4.35 4.88
C GLY A 53 10.43 3.49 5.78
N ASP A 54 10.98 2.98 6.85
CA ASP A 54 10.31 1.98 7.70
C ASP A 54 9.26 2.61 8.62
N VAL A 55 8.31 1.79 9.06
CA VAL A 55 7.36 2.13 10.13
C VAL A 55 8.09 2.03 11.47
N ASP A 56 7.95 3.04 12.31
CA ASP A 56 8.61 3.05 13.63
C ASP A 56 8.14 1.84 14.46
N PRO A 57 9.06 0.98 14.95
CA PRO A 57 8.74 -0.24 15.67
C PRO A 57 7.99 -0.01 16.98
N VAL A 58 7.99 1.20 17.52
CA VAL A 58 7.16 1.57 18.68
C VAL A 58 5.67 1.36 18.43
N TRP A 59 5.20 1.51 17.18
CA TRP A 59 3.79 1.31 16.80
C TRP A 59 3.32 -0.14 16.88
N TYR A 60 4.26 -1.10 16.85
CA TYR A 60 3.94 -2.53 16.99
C TYR A 60 4.66 -3.18 18.19
N GLY A 61 5.11 -2.34 19.15
CA GLY A 61 5.61 -2.78 20.47
C GLY A 61 6.95 -3.51 20.42
N GLN A 62 7.79 -3.19 19.46
CA GLN A 62 9.12 -3.77 19.32
C GLN A 62 10.22 -2.71 19.52
N GLU A 63 11.42 -3.17 19.87
CA GLU A 63 12.64 -2.35 19.81
C GLU A 63 13.11 -2.22 18.36
N ASP A 64 13.90 -1.18 18.09
CA ASP A 64 14.53 -0.99 16.77
C ASP A 64 15.69 -1.97 16.57
N TRP A 65 15.58 -2.84 15.59
CA TRP A 65 16.57 -3.84 15.21
C TRP A 65 17.16 -3.59 13.81
N GLY A 66 17.26 -2.33 13.41
CA GLY A 66 17.86 -1.94 12.14
C GLY A 66 16.85 -1.38 11.14
N CYS A 67 15.85 -0.64 11.65
CA CYS A 67 14.96 0.16 10.81
C CYS A 67 15.71 1.28 10.11
N ASP A 68 15.30 1.59 8.88
CA ASP A 68 15.90 2.62 8.04
C ASP A 68 14.92 3.77 7.82
N THR A 69 15.41 4.99 7.97
CA THR A 69 14.67 6.24 7.62
C THR A 69 13.29 6.35 8.28
N LEU A 70 13.24 6.31 9.64
CA LEU A 70 12.00 6.49 10.40
C LEU A 70 11.42 7.89 10.20
N ASP A 71 10.09 7.98 10.07
CA ASP A 71 9.34 9.23 9.91
C ASP A 71 8.12 9.25 10.86
N TRP A 72 8.38 9.64 12.11
CA TRP A 72 7.38 9.70 13.17
C TRP A 72 6.18 10.59 12.84
N GLU A 73 6.42 11.74 12.20
CA GLU A 73 5.35 12.68 11.86
C GLU A 73 4.41 12.06 10.82
N ARG A 74 4.98 11.33 9.86
CA ARG A 74 4.22 10.60 8.84
C ARG A 74 3.43 9.45 9.47
N ASP A 75 4.02 8.68 10.37
CA ASP A 75 3.32 7.59 11.07
C ASP A 75 2.09 8.12 11.83
N GLN A 76 2.26 9.20 12.60
CA GLN A 76 1.14 9.82 13.33
C GLN A 76 0.06 10.36 12.39
N LEU A 77 0.46 11.01 11.31
CA LEU A 77 -0.47 11.56 10.33
C LEU A 77 -1.26 10.43 9.62
N GLU A 78 -0.56 9.39 9.13
CA GLU A 78 -1.19 8.27 8.45
C GLU A 78 -2.18 7.54 9.36
N GLY A 79 -1.90 7.41 10.66
CA GLY A 79 -2.86 6.87 11.63
C GLY A 79 -4.17 7.66 11.68
N ARG A 80 -4.09 8.99 11.66
CA ARG A 80 -5.28 9.85 11.61
C ARG A 80 -6.04 9.73 10.29
N LEU A 81 -5.32 9.61 9.17
CA LEU A 81 -5.91 9.41 7.84
C LEU A 81 -6.62 8.05 7.75
N VAL A 82 -5.98 6.97 8.22
CA VAL A 82 -6.56 5.61 8.22
C VAL A 82 -7.79 5.56 9.13
N ALA A 83 -7.74 6.17 10.32
CA ALA A 83 -8.90 6.26 11.22
C ALA A 83 -10.10 6.94 10.54
N LEU A 84 -9.87 8.06 9.87
CA LEU A 84 -10.91 8.79 9.17
C LEU A 84 -11.43 8.01 7.95
N ALA A 85 -10.55 7.37 7.19
CA ALA A 85 -10.92 6.52 6.04
C ALA A 85 -11.79 5.33 6.50
N ALA A 86 -11.39 4.64 7.56
CA ALA A 86 -12.15 3.53 8.14
C ALA A 86 -13.55 3.97 8.58
N LYS A 87 -13.65 5.08 9.33
CA LYS A 87 -14.93 5.63 9.79
C LYS A 87 -15.87 5.99 8.64
N LYS A 88 -15.33 6.48 7.53
CA LYS A 88 -16.10 6.94 6.36
C LYS A 88 -16.24 5.89 5.26
N GLN A 89 -15.67 4.71 5.43
CA GLN A 89 -15.63 3.66 4.40
C GLN A 89 -14.99 4.13 3.08
N ILE A 90 -13.97 5.01 3.20
CA ILE A 90 -13.21 5.48 2.04
C ILE A 90 -12.26 4.37 1.60
N PRO A 91 -12.19 4.02 0.30
CA PRO A 91 -11.21 3.07 -0.21
C PRO A 91 -9.76 3.49 0.08
N VAL A 92 -8.95 2.54 0.55
CA VAL A 92 -7.52 2.76 0.83
C VAL A 92 -6.67 1.77 0.04
N LEU A 93 -5.62 2.27 -0.61
CA LEU A 93 -4.56 1.48 -1.20
C LEU A 93 -3.24 1.77 -0.49
N GLY A 94 -2.66 0.75 0.18
CA GLY A 94 -1.33 0.81 0.76
C GLY A 94 -0.29 0.17 -0.17
N ILE A 95 0.82 0.84 -0.42
CA ILE A 95 1.89 0.35 -1.28
C ILE A 95 3.20 0.27 -0.49
N CYS A 96 3.84 -0.91 -0.47
CA CYS A 96 5.09 -1.20 0.24
C CYS A 96 4.97 -0.83 1.73
N ARG A 97 5.64 0.22 2.19
CA ARG A 97 5.47 0.74 3.55
C ARG A 97 4.00 1.02 3.88
N GLY A 98 3.19 1.53 2.94
CA GLY A 98 1.77 1.77 3.16
C GLY A 98 0.98 0.50 3.49
N MET A 99 1.30 -0.65 2.89
CA MET A 99 0.73 -1.95 3.28
C MET A 99 1.17 -2.34 4.70
N GLN A 100 2.45 -2.21 5.01
CA GLN A 100 3.02 -2.50 6.32
C GLN A 100 2.36 -1.64 7.40
N TYR A 101 2.19 -0.34 7.11
CA TYR A 101 1.52 0.59 8.03
C TYR A 101 0.06 0.21 8.28
N LEU A 102 -0.69 -0.18 7.26
CA LEU A 102 -2.06 -0.69 7.44
C LEU A 102 -2.09 -1.91 8.38
N ASN A 103 -1.20 -2.88 8.18
CA ASN A 103 -1.09 -4.03 9.08
C ASN A 103 -0.82 -3.62 10.53
N VAL A 104 0.16 -2.75 10.74
CA VAL A 104 0.54 -2.24 12.08
C VAL A 104 -0.60 -1.47 12.72
N TYR A 105 -1.21 -0.54 12.00
CA TYR A 105 -2.31 0.29 12.50
C TYR A 105 -3.49 -0.54 13.03
N PHE A 106 -3.81 -1.66 12.39
CA PHE A 106 -4.88 -2.57 12.83
C PHE A 106 -4.40 -3.64 13.84
N GLY A 107 -3.20 -3.53 14.37
CA GLY A 107 -2.68 -4.37 15.46
C GLY A 107 -1.86 -5.57 15.03
N GLY A 108 -1.43 -5.64 13.78
CA GLY A 108 -0.41 -6.57 13.31
C GLY A 108 1.00 -6.13 13.71
N ASP A 109 2.02 -6.86 13.24
CA ASP A 109 3.43 -6.51 13.42
C ASP A 109 4.25 -6.76 12.16
N LEU A 110 5.53 -6.39 12.19
CA LEU A 110 6.47 -6.55 11.09
C LEU A 110 7.67 -7.40 11.53
N ILE A 111 8.27 -8.09 10.56
CA ILE A 111 9.64 -8.59 10.64
C ILE A 111 10.52 -7.48 10.09
N GLN A 112 11.38 -6.91 10.93
CA GLN A 112 12.13 -5.69 10.64
C GLN A 112 13.24 -5.89 9.60
N ASP A 113 13.76 -7.12 9.44
CA ASP A 113 14.74 -7.42 8.41
C ASP A 113 14.68 -8.90 7.98
N ILE A 114 14.50 -9.12 6.68
CA ILE A 114 14.60 -10.45 6.05
C ILE A 114 15.86 -10.56 5.18
N GLY A 115 16.81 -9.65 5.36
CA GLY A 115 18.00 -9.55 4.54
C GLY A 115 17.72 -9.03 3.13
N SER A 116 18.61 -9.31 2.19
CA SER A 116 18.60 -8.70 0.86
C SER A 116 17.80 -9.46 -0.21
N SER A 117 17.06 -10.52 0.16
CA SER A 117 16.36 -11.39 -0.82
C SER A 117 15.28 -10.63 -1.62
N HIS A 118 14.65 -9.63 -1.02
CA HIS A 118 13.62 -8.77 -1.60
C HIS A 118 14.08 -7.33 -1.84
N SER A 119 15.31 -6.99 -1.49
CA SER A 119 15.86 -5.65 -1.67
C SER A 119 16.21 -5.35 -3.12
N MET A 120 16.22 -4.06 -3.46
CA MET A 120 16.70 -3.59 -4.75
C MET A 120 18.16 -4.00 -5.00
N THR A 121 18.48 -4.34 -6.23
CA THR A 121 19.85 -4.64 -6.63
C THR A 121 20.33 -3.56 -7.61
N GLN A 122 21.42 -2.86 -7.27
CA GLN A 122 21.98 -1.77 -8.08
C GLN A 122 20.93 -0.71 -8.50
N GLY A 123 20.05 -0.31 -7.57
CA GLY A 123 19.00 0.67 -7.83
C GLY A 123 17.85 0.19 -8.72
N ARG A 124 17.75 -1.11 -8.98
CA ARG A 124 16.66 -1.74 -9.75
C ARG A 124 15.85 -2.66 -8.87
N ASP A 125 14.54 -2.63 -9.07
CA ASP A 125 13.64 -3.59 -8.45
C ASP A 125 14.02 -5.02 -8.84
N ARG A 126 13.89 -5.93 -7.87
CA ARG A 126 14.01 -7.36 -8.14
C ARG A 126 12.65 -7.89 -8.61
N MET A 127 12.64 -8.71 -9.65
CA MET A 127 11.41 -9.36 -10.13
C MET A 127 11.32 -10.77 -9.56
N HIS A 128 10.14 -11.16 -9.05
CA HIS A 128 9.92 -12.50 -8.53
C HIS A 128 8.49 -13.01 -8.80
N PRO A 129 8.30 -14.34 -8.97
CA PRO A 129 6.98 -14.91 -9.11
C PRO A 129 6.26 -14.93 -7.75
N THR A 130 4.95 -14.75 -7.82
CA THR A 130 4.07 -14.80 -6.65
C THR A 130 2.88 -15.72 -6.90
N ARG A 131 2.09 -15.99 -5.86
CA ARG A 131 0.82 -16.73 -5.93
C ARG A 131 -0.27 -15.93 -5.25
N THR A 132 -1.42 -15.85 -5.89
CA THR A 132 -2.60 -15.17 -5.35
C THR A 132 -3.59 -16.18 -4.78
N ARG A 133 -4.38 -15.73 -3.80
CA ARG A 133 -5.46 -16.50 -3.22
C ARG A 133 -6.67 -16.52 -4.16
N PRO A 134 -7.20 -17.69 -4.55
CA PRO A 134 -8.45 -17.76 -5.31
C PRO A 134 -9.60 -17.02 -4.59
N GLY A 135 -10.36 -16.23 -5.33
CA GLY A 135 -11.47 -15.43 -4.82
C GLY A 135 -11.08 -14.07 -4.22
N SER A 136 -9.79 -13.71 -4.14
CA SER A 136 -9.33 -12.37 -3.74
C SER A 136 -9.43 -11.36 -4.88
N GLN A 137 -9.36 -10.07 -4.55
CA GLN A 137 -9.31 -8.99 -5.54
C GLN A 137 -8.05 -9.12 -6.42
N LEU A 138 -6.90 -9.42 -5.80
CA LEU A 138 -5.65 -9.60 -6.54
C LEU A 138 -5.74 -10.79 -7.51
N HIS A 139 -6.40 -11.88 -7.12
CA HIS A 139 -6.62 -13.02 -8.02
C HIS A 139 -7.52 -12.64 -9.22
N ALA A 140 -8.55 -11.85 -8.98
CA ALA A 140 -9.44 -11.35 -10.05
C ALA A 140 -8.70 -10.43 -11.03
N LEU A 141 -7.72 -9.66 -10.55
CA LEU A 141 -6.95 -8.72 -11.37
C LEU A 141 -5.80 -9.39 -12.15
N TYR A 142 -5.12 -10.37 -11.53
CA TYR A 142 -3.83 -10.86 -12.02
C TYR A 142 -3.78 -12.38 -12.26
N GLY A 143 -4.83 -13.11 -11.93
CA GLY A 143 -4.82 -14.57 -12.00
C GLY A 143 -3.95 -15.20 -10.91
N THR A 144 -3.60 -16.47 -11.07
CA THR A 144 -3.02 -17.32 -10.02
C THR A 144 -1.56 -17.03 -9.70
N ALA A 145 -0.74 -16.65 -10.70
CA ALA A 145 0.70 -16.62 -10.58
C ALA A 145 1.33 -15.38 -11.26
N PRO A 146 1.03 -14.16 -10.79
CA PRO A 146 1.66 -12.96 -11.33
C PRO A 146 3.14 -12.87 -10.94
N VAL A 147 3.91 -12.13 -11.74
CA VAL A 147 5.26 -11.70 -11.42
C VAL A 147 5.20 -10.25 -10.94
N THR A 148 5.81 -9.96 -9.79
CA THR A 148 5.85 -8.62 -9.19
C THR A 148 7.28 -8.14 -9.02
N ASN A 149 7.44 -6.83 -8.83
CA ASN A 149 8.72 -6.23 -8.46
C ASN A 149 8.86 -6.16 -6.93
N SER A 150 10.08 -5.99 -6.44
CA SER A 150 10.38 -5.98 -5.02
C SER A 150 11.53 -5.00 -4.72
N GLY A 151 11.42 -4.28 -3.61
CA GLY A 151 12.41 -3.30 -3.17
C GLY A 151 12.24 -2.98 -1.68
N HIS A 152 12.21 -4.02 -0.83
CA HIS A 152 12.01 -3.90 0.63
C HIS A 152 12.88 -4.91 1.39
N HIS A 153 13.10 -4.66 2.67
CA HIS A 153 13.75 -5.57 3.62
C HIS A 153 12.85 -5.91 4.82
N GLN A 154 11.77 -5.13 5.02
CA GLN A 154 10.75 -5.42 6.02
C GLN A 154 9.53 -6.06 5.38
N VAL A 155 8.84 -6.92 6.15
CA VAL A 155 7.64 -7.64 5.72
C VAL A 155 6.63 -7.76 6.84
N VAL A 156 5.39 -8.07 6.48
CA VAL A 156 4.34 -8.42 7.46
C VAL A 156 4.77 -9.67 8.23
N GLY A 157 4.80 -9.55 9.54
CA GLY A 157 4.99 -10.65 10.48
C GLY A 157 3.64 -11.25 10.87
N ARG A 158 3.08 -10.86 12.02
CA ARG A 158 1.73 -11.23 12.40
C ARG A 158 0.72 -10.33 11.70
N LEU A 159 -0.22 -10.96 10.99
CA LEU A 159 -1.29 -10.24 10.30
C LEU A 159 -2.33 -9.73 11.32
N ALA A 160 -2.82 -8.52 11.12
CA ALA A 160 -3.86 -7.91 11.94
C ALA A 160 -5.18 -8.70 11.84
N GLU A 161 -5.99 -8.67 12.91
CA GLU A 161 -7.31 -9.28 12.92
C GLU A 161 -8.24 -8.62 11.89
N GLY A 162 -9.04 -9.41 11.17
CA GLY A 162 -9.92 -8.95 10.10
C GLY A 162 -9.22 -8.69 8.77
N TRP A 163 -7.90 -8.90 8.70
CA TRP A 163 -7.15 -8.86 7.46
C TRP A 163 -6.83 -10.26 6.95
N GLN A 164 -6.65 -10.36 5.65
CA GLN A 164 -6.33 -11.61 4.98
C GLN A 164 -5.14 -11.42 4.04
N ALA A 165 -4.12 -12.27 4.17
CA ALA A 165 -3.09 -12.35 3.17
C ALA A 165 -3.68 -12.96 1.88
N THR A 166 -3.45 -12.30 0.75
CA THR A 166 -4.05 -12.67 -0.55
C THR A 166 -3.04 -12.87 -1.66
N GLN A 167 -1.77 -12.55 -1.40
CA GLN A 167 -0.67 -12.82 -2.31
C GLN A 167 0.60 -13.15 -1.51
N TRP A 168 1.41 -14.07 -2.02
CA TRP A 168 2.67 -14.49 -1.41
C TRP A 168 3.75 -14.69 -2.46
N ALA A 169 4.99 -14.34 -2.12
CA ALA A 169 6.18 -14.80 -2.82
C ALA A 169 6.38 -16.31 -2.61
N LEU A 170 7.24 -16.94 -3.40
CA LEU A 170 7.47 -18.40 -3.31
C LEU A 170 8.17 -18.83 -2.02
N ASP A 171 8.87 -17.93 -1.35
CA ASP A 171 9.50 -18.14 -0.04
C ASP A 171 8.54 -17.89 1.15
N GLY A 172 7.27 -17.54 0.88
CA GLY A 172 6.24 -17.34 1.88
C GLY A 172 6.05 -15.91 2.35
N VAL A 173 6.85 -14.96 1.88
CA VAL A 173 6.65 -13.53 2.18
C VAL A 173 5.29 -13.07 1.70
N VAL A 174 4.56 -12.37 2.57
CA VAL A 174 3.24 -11.79 2.24
C VAL A 174 3.43 -10.59 1.32
N GLU A 175 2.84 -10.67 0.13
CA GLU A 175 2.95 -9.67 -0.93
C GLU A 175 1.67 -8.84 -1.11
N ALA A 176 0.54 -9.26 -0.52
CA ALA A 176 -0.66 -8.44 -0.42
C ALA A 176 -1.57 -8.87 0.71
N ILE A 177 -2.31 -7.88 1.22
CA ILE A 177 -3.32 -8.03 2.27
C ILE A 177 -4.62 -7.33 1.87
N GLU A 178 -5.76 -7.92 2.22
CA GLU A 178 -7.10 -7.36 1.99
C GLU A 178 -7.89 -7.35 3.31
N CYS A 179 -8.56 -6.23 3.62
CA CYS A 179 -9.43 -6.14 4.78
C CYS A 179 -10.81 -6.73 4.47
N GLN A 180 -11.36 -7.56 5.36
CA GLN A 180 -12.65 -8.20 5.15
C GLN A 180 -13.85 -7.30 5.45
N GLY A 181 -13.66 -6.26 6.25
CA GLY A 181 -14.75 -5.37 6.70
C GLY A 181 -14.65 -3.92 6.20
N LEU A 182 -13.53 -3.55 5.60
CA LEU A 182 -13.28 -2.20 5.10
C LEU A 182 -12.78 -2.25 3.65
N PRO A 183 -13.01 -1.21 2.84
CA PRO A 183 -12.56 -1.17 1.45
C PRO A 183 -11.05 -0.84 1.37
N MET A 184 -10.22 -1.67 2.02
CA MET A 184 -8.79 -1.45 2.13
C MET A 184 -8.01 -2.64 1.59
N LEU A 185 -6.98 -2.35 0.80
CA LEU A 185 -6.06 -3.30 0.21
C LEU A 185 -4.63 -2.77 0.31
N GLY A 186 -3.67 -3.64 0.58
CA GLY A 186 -2.25 -3.32 0.55
C GLY A 186 -1.48 -4.29 -0.33
N VAL A 187 -0.45 -3.77 -1.02
CA VAL A 187 0.53 -4.57 -1.78
C VAL A 187 1.94 -4.23 -1.32
N GLN A 188 2.81 -5.24 -1.18
CA GLN A 188 4.19 -5.05 -0.76
C GLN A 188 5.07 -4.58 -1.92
N TRP A 189 4.73 -4.95 -3.13
CA TRP A 189 5.40 -4.57 -4.36
C TRP A 189 5.00 -3.15 -4.82
N HIS A 190 5.67 -2.65 -5.86
CA HIS A 190 5.57 -1.27 -6.34
C HIS A 190 4.84 -1.19 -7.70
N PRO A 191 3.50 -1.13 -7.72
CA PRO A 191 2.73 -1.03 -8.96
C PRO A 191 3.04 0.24 -9.75
N GLU A 192 3.42 1.34 -9.09
CA GLU A 192 3.77 2.60 -9.73
C GLU A 192 5.04 2.52 -10.59
N ARG A 193 5.82 1.44 -10.45
CA ARG A 193 7.03 1.17 -11.22
C ARG A 193 6.91 -0.07 -12.11
N LEU A 194 5.75 -0.75 -12.12
CA LEU A 194 5.54 -2.01 -12.82
C LEU A 194 4.52 -1.88 -13.96
N HIS A 195 4.92 -1.26 -15.06
CA HIS A 195 4.07 -1.12 -16.25
C HIS A 195 4.16 -2.34 -17.17
N PRO A 196 3.05 -2.80 -17.80
CA PRO A 196 1.66 -2.32 -17.67
C PRO A 196 0.89 -2.99 -16.51
N ALA A 197 1.49 -3.95 -15.80
CA ALA A 197 0.79 -4.73 -14.77
C ALA A 197 0.27 -3.84 -13.62
N GLY A 198 1.09 -2.92 -13.12
CA GLY A 198 0.71 -2.00 -12.05
C GLY A 198 -0.45 -1.06 -12.41
N ASP A 199 -0.56 -0.68 -13.69
CA ASP A 199 -1.66 0.16 -14.20
C ASP A 199 -3.02 -0.49 -13.96
N THR A 200 -3.09 -1.81 -13.93
CA THR A 200 -4.32 -2.56 -13.65
C THR A 200 -4.81 -2.33 -12.22
N LEU A 201 -3.92 -2.33 -11.25
CA LEU A 201 -4.26 -2.05 -9.84
C LEU A 201 -4.73 -0.60 -9.65
N PHE A 202 -4.03 0.37 -10.26
CA PHE A 202 -4.43 1.78 -10.18
C PHE A 202 -5.79 2.02 -10.82
N ARG A 203 -6.06 1.45 -12.00
CA ARG A 203 -7.40 1.54 -12.64
C ARG A 203 -8.49 0.93 -11.77
N TRP A 204 -8.25 -0.24 -11.18
CA TRP A 204 -9.19 -0.86 -10.26
C TRP A 204 -9.45 0.05 -9.04
N PHE A 205 -8.40 0.57 -8.42
CA PHE A 205 -8.51 1.42 -7.24
C PHE A 205 -9.29 2.71 -7.54
N VAL A 206 -8.95 3.41 -8.62
CA VAL A 206 -9.63 4.65 -9.04
C VAL A 206 -11.12 4.40 -9.34
N ARG A 207 -11.45 3.28 -10.02
CA ARG A 207 -12.86 2.89 -10.28
C ARG A 207 -13.62 2.56 -8.99
N ARG A 208 -12.97 1.93 -8.02
CA ARG A 208 -13.56 1.69 -6.71
C ARG A 208 -13.83 3.00 -5.97
N CYS A 209 -12.91 3.94 -6.00
CA CYS A 209 -13.10 5.29 -5.45
C CYS A 209 -14.23 6.07 -6.16
N ALA A 210 -14.47 5.83 -7.44
CA ALA A 210 -15.59 6.40 -8.18
C ALA A 210 -16.95 5.73 -7.88
N GLY A 211 -17.00 4.70 -7.02
CA GLY A 211 -18.22 3.92 -6.75
C GLY A 211 -18.66 3.01 -7.92
N GLN A 212 -17.77 2.72 -8.86
CA GLN A 212 -18.05 1.90 -10.06
C GLN A 212 -17.79 0.41 -9.81
N LEU A 213 -17.27 0.04 -8.66
CA LEU A 213 -17.00 -1.33 -8.22
C LEU A 213 -17.54 -1.53 -6.79
N SER A 214 -18.28 -2.58 -6.59
CA SER A 214 -18.79 -3.02 -5.29
C SER A 214 -17.77 -3.92 -4.57
#